data_d26dffdd5faf6875bb30e490fdeac66f
#
_entry.id   d26dffdd5faf6875bb30e490fdeac66f
#
_cell.length_a   1.000
_cell.length_b   1.000
_cell.length_c   1.000
_cell.angle_alpha   90.00
_cell.angle_beta   90.00
_cell.angle_gamma   90.00
#
_symmetry.space_group_name_H-M   'P 1'
#
loop_
_entity.id
_entity.type
_entity.pdbx_description
1 polymer ?
#
loop_
_entity_poly.entity_id
_entity_poly.type
_entity_poly.pdbx_seq_one_letter_code
_entity_poly.pdbx_strand_id
1 'polypeptide(L)'
;DMCEVALAAKRGGADGIAAINTVKSITNIDLNQKIGMPIVNGKSSISGYSGKAVKPIALRFIQQMRTHPELRDFPISGIGGIETWEDAAEFLLLGAATLQVTTGIMQYGYRIVEDMASGLSHYLADQGFDSLQEMVGLANNNIVPAEDLDRSYIVYPHINLDKCVGCGRCYISCYDGGHQAMEWSEKTRTPHCNTEKCVGCLLCGHVCPVGCIDLGEVKFKKGEKEHPVTL
;
A
#
# COMPACT_ATOMS: atom_id res chain seq x y z
N ASP A 1 -16.24 -11.73 -8.43
CA ASP A 1 -16.29 -10.37 -7.89
C ASP A 1 -16.62 -10.42 -6.40
N MET A 2 -15.86 -9.66 -5.59
CA MET A 2 -16.00 -9.67 -4.13
C MET A 2 -17.29 -8.97 -3.69
N CYS A 3 -17.68 -7.90 -4.38
CA CYS A 3 -18.92 -7.18 -4.09
C CYS A 3 -20.15 -8.04 -4.37
N GLU A 4 -20.16 -8.81 -5.46
CA GLU A 4 -21.27 -9.74 -5.76
C GLU A 4 -21.44 -10.81 -4.69
N VAL A 5 -20.32 -11.37 -4.18
CA VAL A 5 -20.35 -12.34 -3.09
C VAL A 5 -20.89 -11.70 -1.81
N ALA A 6 -20.46 -10.49 -1.48
CA ALA A 6 -20.94 -9.74 -0.33
C ALA A 6 -22.44 -9.40 -0.44
N LEU A 7 -22.90 -8.99 -1.62
CA LEU A 7 -24.33 -8.76 -1.92
C LEU A 7 -25.15 -10.04 -1.78
N ALA A 8 -24.64 -11.17 -2.28
CA ALA A 8 -25.33 -12.44 -2.12
C ALA A 8 -25.46 -12.84 -0.64
N ALA A 9 -24.41 -12.65 0.15
CA ALA A 9 -24.44 -12.89 1.59
C ALA A 9 -25.48 -11.98 2.30
N LYS A 10 -25.49 -10.68 1.99
CA LYS A 10 -26.47 -9.73 2.52
C LYS A 10 -27.90 -10.12 2.16
N ARG A 11 -28.14 -10.47 0.90
CA ARG A 11 -29.46 -10.96 0.43
C ARG A 11 -29.87 -12.27 1.07
N GLY A 12 -28.91 -13.10 1.45
CA GLY A 12 -29.10 -14.35 2.18
C GLY A 12 -29.39 -14.18 3.68
N GLY A 13 -29.40 -12.92 4.18
CA GLY A 13 -29.70 -12.62 5.59
C GLY A 13 -28.50 -12.54 6.50
N ALA A 14 -27.28 -12.39 5.97
CA ALA A 14 -26.10 -12.12 6.80
C ALA A 14 -26.16 -10.69 7.38
N ASP A 15 -25.75 -10.54 8.65
CA ASP A 15 -25.68 -9.25 9.35
C ASP A 15 -24.36 -8.49 9.07
N GLY A 16 -23.38 -9.15 8.49
CA GLY A 16 -22.08 -8.60 8.11
C GLY A 16 -21.20 -9.67 7.46
N ILE A 17 -20.01 -9.29 7.04
CA ILE A 17 -19.03 -10.21 6.44
C ILE A 17 -17.64 -10.04 7.03
N ALA A 18 -16.87 -11.14 7.01
CA ALA A 18 -15.41 -11.09 7.24
C ALA A 18 -14.67 -11.22 5.90
N ALA A 19 -13.74 -10.33 5.62
CA ALA A 19 -12.94 -10.29 4.41
C ALA A 19 -11.51 -9.78 4.71
N ILE A 20 -10.49 -10.42 4.09
CA ILE A 20 -10.55 -11.44 3.06
C ILE A 20 -10.11 -12.82 3.58
N ASN A 21 -10.50 -13.90 2.93
CA ASN A 21 -9.85 -15.18 3.11
C ASN A 21 -8.47 -15.17 2.39
N THR A 22 -7.64 -16.17 2.67
CA THR A 22 -6.32 -16.34 2.07
C THR A 22 -6.38 -16.38 0.54
N VAL A 23 -5.31 -15.90 -0.10
CA VAL A 23 -5.18 -15.92 -1.56
C VAL A 23 -4.58 -17.25 -2.00
N LYS A 24 -5.21 -17.96 -2.92
CA LYS A 24 -4.68 -19.23 -3.44
C LYS A 24 -3.32 -19.02 -4.11
N SER A 25 -2.34 -19.82 -3.71
CA SER A 25 -0.96 -19.69 -4.17
C SER A 25 -0.17 -21.01 -4.07
N ILE A 26 1.00 -21.00 -4.67
CA ILE A 26 2.12 -21.91 -4.41
C ILE A 26 3.24 -21.05 -3.87
N THR A 27 3.62 -21.25 -2.60
CA THR A 27 4.57 -20.34 -1.91
C THR A 27 6.02 -20.54 -2.38
N ASN A 28 6.40 -21.77 -2.69
CA ASN A 28 7.74 -22.10 -3.14
C ASN A 28 7.78 -23.48 -3.81
N ILE A 29 8.87 -23.75 -4.54
CA ILE A 29 9.19 -25.07 -5.10
C ILE A 29 10.55 -25.50 -4.52
N ASP A 30 10.60 -26.70 -3.92
CA ASP A 30 11.87 -27.34 -3.60
C ASP A 30 12.55 -27.79 -4.92
N LEU A 31 13.67 -27.16 -5.24
CA LEU A 31 14.35 -27.39 -6.52
C LEU A 31 15.01 -28.76 -6.61
N ASN A 32 15.38 -29.36 -5.48
CA ASN A 32 16.00 -30.68 -5.44
C ASN A 32 14.97 -31.78 -5.64
N GLN A 33 13.86 -31.70 -4.90
CA GLN A 33 12.77 -32.68 -4.98
C GLN A 33 11.78 -32.37 -6.11
N LYS A 34 11.79 -31.14 -6.66
CA LYS A 34 10.86 -30.66 -7.70
C LYS A 34 9.39 -30.75 -7.27
N ILE A 35 9.14 -30.40 -6.00
CA ILE A 35 7.83 -30.47 -5.36
C ILE A 35 7.46 -29.08 -4.80
N GLY A 36 6.18 -28.71 -4.86
CA GLY A 36 5.66 -27.49 -4.22
C GLY A 36 5.77 -27.56 -2.69
N MET A 37 5.90 -26.39 -2.06
CA MET A 37 5.95 -26.27 -0.60
C MET A 37 4.59 -25.80 -0.04
N PRO A 38 4.15 -26.24 1.16
CA PRO A 38 4.79 -27.27 2.01
C PRO A 38 4.61 -28.69 1.47
N ILE A 39 5.51 -29.59 1.86
CA ILE A 39 5.50 -31.00 1.44
C ILE A 39 4.84 -31.84 2.53
N VAL A 40 3.83 -32.59 2.15
CA VAL A 40 3.13 -33.55 3.02
C VAL A 40 3.16 -34.91 2.34
N ASN A 41 3.86 -35.87 2.94
CA ASN A 41 4.01 -37.21 2.40
C ASN A 41 4.36 -37.24 0.89
N GLY A 42 5.40 -36.47 0.49
CA GLY A 42 5.90 -36.41 -0.87
C GLY A 42 4.99 -35.66 -1.87
N LYS A 43 3.95 -34.97 -1.43
CA LYS A 43 3.01 -34.22 -2.27
C LYS A 43 2.80 -32.80 -1.71
N SER A 44 2.32 -31.91 -2.55
CA SER A 44 1.89 -30.57 -2.19
C SER A 44 0.55 -30.23 -2.84
N SER A 45 -0.04 -29.12 -2.44
CA SER A 45 -1.27 -28.58 -3.03
C SER A 45 -1.22 -27.07 -3.16
N ILE A 46 -2.08 -26.53 -4.01
CA ILE A 46 -2.36 -25.08 -4.00
C ILE A 46 -3.04 -24.77 -2.68
N SER A 47 -2.46 -23.86 -1.90
CA SER A 47 -2.91 -23.50 -0.57
C SER A 47 -3.15 -21.99 -0.44
N GLY A 48 -3.71 -21.57 0.70
CA GLY A 48 -3.94 -20.16 0.96
C GLY A 48 -2.68 -19.44 1.44
N TYR A 49 -2.36 -18.33 0.81
CA TYR A 49 -1.30 -17.41 1.24
C TYR A 49 -1.89 -16.32 2.14
N SER A 50 -1.26 -16.07 3.29
CA SER A 50 -1.68 -15.13 4.33
C SER A 50 -0.51 -14.26 4.79
N GLY A 51 -0.74 -13.41 5.80
CA GLY A 51 0.28 -12.53 6.36
C GLY A 51 0.44 -11.23 5.58
N LYS A 52 1.48 -10.48 5.89
CA LYS A 52 1.68 -9.09 5.43
C LYS A 52 1.58 -8.89 3.92
N ALA A 53 2.01 -9.86 3.13
CA ALA A 53 2.00 -9.76 1.67
C ALA A 53 0.59 -9.67 1.05
N VAL A 54 -0.47 -10.12 1.75
CA VAL A 54 -1.84 -10.01 1.25
C VAL A 54 -2.53 -8.71 1.65
N LYS A 55 -1.94 -7.90 2.54
CA LYS A 55 -2.54 -6.64 3.03
C LYS A 55 -3.00 -5.71 1.90
N PRO A 56 -2.21 -5.39 0.87
CA PRO A 56 -2.66 -4.48 -0.19
C PRO A 56 -3.88 -5.00 -0.95
N ILE A 57 -3.98 -6.33 -1.12
CA ILE A 57 -5.13 -6.97 -1.75
C ILE A 57 -6.36 -6.87 -0.85
N ALA A 58 -6.19 -7.09 0.45
CA ALA A 58 -7.27 -6.99 1.43
C ALA A 58 -7.81 -5.55 1.52
N LEU A 59 -6.94 -4.55 1.64
CA LEU A 59 -7.30 -3.13 1.68
C LEU A 59 -8.15 -2.73 0.47
N ARG A 60 -7.74 -3.14 -0.74
CA ARG A 60 -8.53 -2.90 -1.97
C ARG A 60 -9.94 -3.47 -1.86
N PHE A 61 -10.10 -4.69 -1.38
CA PHE A 61 -11.41 -5.32 -1.29
C PHE A 61 -12.30 -4.67 -0.23
N ILE A 62 -11.74 -4.27 0.92
CA ILE A 62 -12.49 -3.50 1.93
C ILE A 62 -13.00 -2.19 1.32
N GLN A 63 -12.12 -1.44 0.65
CA GLN A 63 -12.47 -0.20 -0.03
C GLN A 63 -13.60 -0.40 -1.05
N GLN A 64 -13.48 -1.39 -1.94
CA GLN A 64 -14.48 -1.66 -2.98
C GLN A 64 -15.85 -2.01 -2.40
N MET A 65 -15.91 -2.82 -1.34
CA MET A 65 -17.15 -3.16 -0.67
C MET A 65 -17.75 -1.94 0.04
N ARG A 66 -16.94 -1.16 0.75
CA ARG A 66 -17.40 0.01 1.49
C ARG A 66 -17.93 1.12 0.60
N THR A 67 -17.37 1.30 -0.60
CA THR A 67 -17.84 2.31 -1.56
C THR A 67 -18.99 1.82 -2.46
N HIS A 68 -19.29 0.53 -2.45
CA HIS A 68 -20.42 -0.01 -3.21
C HIS A 68 -21.76 0.49 -2.62
N PRO A 69 -22.68 1.07 -3.42
CA PRO A 69 -23.90 1.71 -2.92
C PRO A 69 -24.76 0.83 -1.99
N GLU A 70 -24.94 -0.45 -2.35
CA GLU A 70 -25.75 -1.38 -1.56
C GLU A 70 -25.01 -1.98 -0.34
N LEU A 71 -23.68 -1.84 -0.24
CA LEU A 71 -22.86 -2.37 0.86
C LEU A 71 -22.33 -1.29 1.80
N ARG A 72 -22.61 -0.02 1.54
CA ARG A 72 -22.08 1.12 2.30
C ARG A 72 -22.24 0.97 3.82
N ASP A 73 -23.40 0.51 4.26
CA ASP A 73 -23.74 0.36 5.68
C ASP A 73 -23.67 -1.09 6.16
N PHE A 74 -23.22 -2.01 5.29
CA PHE A 74 -23.08 -3.41 5.64
C PHE A 74 -21.78 -3.63 6.42
N PRO A 75 -21.84 -4.18 7.67
CA PRO A 75 -20.65 -4.33 8.49
C PRO A 75 -19.61 -5.23 7.86
N ILE A 76 -18.37 -4.77 7.85
CA ILE A 76 -17.21 -5.52 7.35
C ILE A 76 -16.22 -5.72 8.47
N SER A 77 -15.88 -6.98 8.78
CA SER A 77 -14.76 -7.33 9.61
C SER A 77 -13.52 -7.53 8.75
N GLY A 78 -12.56 -6.60 8.83
CA GLY A 78 -11.35 -6.61 8.02
C GLY A 78 -10.32 -7.62 8.50
N ILE A 79 -9.82 -8.47 7.60
CA ILE A 79 -8.76 -9.44 7.87
C ILE A 79 -7.82 -9.54 6.66
N GLY A 80 -6.52 -9.65 6.91
CA GLY A 80 -5.51 -9.89 5.87
C GLY A 80 -4.23 -9.07 6.06
N GLY A 81 -3.26 -9.64 6.77
CA GLY A 81 -1.92 -9.06 6.91
C GLY A 81 -1.79 -7.90 7.90
N ILE A 82 -2.70 -7.82 8.88
CA ILE A 82 -2.61 -6.86 9.98
C ILE A 82 -1.57 -7.36 10.97
N GLU A 83 -0.51 -6.57 11.20
CA GLU A 83 0.59 -6.88 12.11
C GLU A 83 0.91 -5.73 13.07
N THR A 84 0.54 -4.50 12.73
CA THR A 84 0.80 -3.29 13.53
C THR A 84 -0.47 -2.46 13.70
N TRP A 85 -0.43 -1.45 14.57
CA TRP A 85 -1.53 -0.50 14.74
C TRP A 85 -1.79 0.33 13.48
N GLU A 86 -0.74 0.64 12.70
CA GLU A 86 -0.86 1.33 11.42
C GLU A 86 -1.65 0.49 10.43
N ASP A 87 -1.32 -0.81 10.33
CA ASP A 87 -2.10 -1.72 9.48
C ASP A 87 -3.56 -1.73 9.91
N ALA A 88 -3.83 -1.77 11.23
CA ALA A 88 -5.19 -1.72 11.77
C ALA A 88 -5.91 -0.42 11.41
N ALA A 89 -5.24 0.74 11.54
CA ALA A 89 -5.76 2.04 11.16
C ALA A 89 -6.11 2.12 9.67
N GLU A 90 -5.27 1.58 8.79
CA GLU A 90 -5.53 1.54 7.34
C GLU A 90 -6.86 0.81 7.00
N PHE A 91 -7.11 -0.34 7.63
CA PHE A 91 -8.37 -1.06 7.43
C PHE A 91 -9.59 -0.27 7.93
N LEU A 92 -9.49 0.38 9.09
CA LEU A 92 -10.56 1.24 9.62
C LEU A 92 -10.81 2.44 8.71
N LEU A 93 -9.78 3.13 8.29
CA LEU A 93 -9.86 4.28 7.37
C LEU A 93 -10.49 3.90 6.01
N LEU A 94 -10.40 2.64 5.58
CA LEU A 94 -11.07 2.14 4.37
C LEU A 94 -12.49 1.60 4.63
N GLY A 95 -12.91 1.50 5.88
CA GLY A 95 -14.30 1.21 6.21
C GLY A 95 -14.58 -0.14 6.87
N ALA A 96 -13.55 -0.85 7.33
CA ALA A 96 -13.77 -1.99 8.22
C ALA A 96 -14.36 -1.51 9.56
N ALA A 97 -15.39 -2.20 10.05
CA ALA A 97 -16.03 -1.89 11.33
C ALA A 97 -15.35 -2.61 12.50
N THR A 98 -14.79 -3.77 12.25
CA THR A 98 -13.99 -4.58 13.19
C THR A 98 -12.79 -5.19 12.47
N LEU A 99 -11.84 -5.71 13.23
CA LEU A 99 -10.61 -6.27 12.69
C LEU A 99 -10.38 -7.69 13.19
N GLN A 100 -9.73 -8.52 12.36
CA GLN A 100 -9.30 -9.85 12.74
C GLN A 100 -7.81 -10.03 12.43
N VAL A 101 -7.08 -10.59 13.38
CA VAL A 101 -5.64 -10.83 13.27
C VAL A 101 -5.36 -12.31 13.49
N THR A 102 -4.73 -12.96 12.52
CA THR A 102 -4.41 -14.39 12.60
C THR A 102 -2.90 -14.61 12.49
N THR A 103 -2.30 -14.38 11.32
CA THR A 103 -0.87 -14.63 11.08
C THR A 103 0.02 -13.79 11.99
N GLY A 104 -0.34 -12.54 12.26
CA GLY A 104 0.37 -11.67 13.21
C GLY A 104 0.41 -12.28 14.62
N ILE A 105 -0.72 -12.84 15.10
CA ILE A 105 -0.75 -13.53 16.39
C ILE A 105 0.17 -14.77 16.40
N MET A 106 0.17 -15.53 15.29
CA MET A 106 1.04 -16.72 15.17
C MET A 106 2.53 -16.36 15.19
N GLN A 107 2.90 -15.21 14.67
CA GLN A 107 4.29 -14.75 14.58
C GLN A 107 4.78 -14.02 15.84
N TYR A 108 3.93 -13.19 16.44
CA TYR A 108 4.32 -12.24 17.49
C TYR A 108 3.62 -12.49 18.84
N GLY A 109 2.66 -13.43 18.90
CA GLY A 109 1.90 -13.74 20.09
C GLY A 109 0.74 -12.76 20.38
N TYR A 110 -0.05 -13.05 21.40
CA TYR A 110 -1.26 -12.27 21.73
C TYR A 110 -1.01 -10.84 22.16
N ARG A 111 0.18 -10.52 22.66
CA ARG A 111 0.56 -9.16 23.08
C ARG A 111 0.43 -8.13 21.96
N ILE A 112 0.55 -8.54 20.71
CA ILE A 112 0.36 -7.67 19.54
C ILE A 112 -0.99 -6.93 19.56
N VAL A 113 -2.04 -7.53 20.18
CA VAL A 113 -3.36 -6.90 20.30
C VAL A 113 -3.32 -5.70 21.24
N GLU A 114 -2.59 -5.80 22.35
CA GLU A 114 -2.39 -4.70 23.29
C GLU A 114 -1.59 -3.57 22.66
N ASP A 115 -0.53 -3.92 21.93
CA ASP A 115 0.31 -2.97 21.21
C ASP A 115 -0.50 -2.22 20.12
N MET A 116 -1.37 -2.94 19.36
CA MET A 116 -2.28 -2.32 18.39
C MET A 116 -3.29 -1.40 19.06
N ALA A 117 -3.92 -1.81 20.15
CA ALA A 117 -4.90 -0.99 20.88
C ALA A 117 -4.26 0.29 21.43
N SER A 118 -3.06 0.17 22.00
CA SER A 118 -2.29 1.31 22.48
C SER A 118 -1.92 2.27 21.33
N GLY A 119 -1.39 1.75 20.21
CA GLY A 119 -1.02 2.56 19.06
C GLY A 119 -2.21 3.29 18.44
N LEU A 120 -3.35 2.60 18.27
CA LEU A 120 -4.59 3.21 17.81
C LEU A 120 -5.10 4.31 18.75
N SER A 121 -5.00 4.11 20.07
CA SER A 121 -5.39 5.13 21.06
C SER A 121 -4.55 6.40 20.94
N HIS A 122 -3.23 6.27 20.77
CA HIS A 122 -2.36 7.42 20.53
C HIS A 122 -2.68 8.10 19.20
N TYR A 123 -2.87 7.33 18.14
CA TYR A 123 -3.24 7.86 16.82
C TYR A 123 -4.55 8.66 16.86
N LEU A 124 -5.58 8.17 17.55
CA LEU A 124 -6.84 8.92 17.74
C LEU A 124 -6.60 10.26 18.41
N ALA A 125 -5.82 10.27 19.51
CA ALA A 125 -5.50 11.48 20.24
C ALA A 125 -4.71 12.48 19.37
N ASP A 126 -3.71 12.01 18.62
CA ASP A 126 -2.89 12.85 17.74
C ASP A 126 -3.70 13.45 16.58
N GLN A 127 -4.70 12.72 16.08
CA GLN A 127 -5.58 13.18 14.99
C GLN A 127 -6.82 13.95 15.50
N GLY A 128 -7.04 14.00 16.80
CA GLY A 128 -8.17 14.70 17.42
C GLY A 128 -9.52 13.98 17.25
N PHE A 129 -9.51 12.64 17.13
CA PHE A 129 -10.72 11.82 17.10
C PHE A 129 -11.13 11.41 18.51
N ASP A 130 -12.42 11.50 18.82
CA ASP A 130 -13.00 11.01 20.07
C ASP A 130 -13.29 9.50 20.05
N SER A 131 -13.40 8.91 18.86
CA SER A 131 -13.72 7.49 18.70
C SER A 131 -13.20 6.91 17.40
N LEU A 132 -13.03 5.55 17.36
CA LEU A 132 -12.69 4.83 16.13
C LEU A 132 -13.74 5.01 15.03
N GLN A 133 -15.01 5.19 15.40
CA GLN A 133 -16.11 5.38 14.45
C GLN A 133 -15.92 6.60 13.56
N GLU A 134 -15.32 7.65 14.09
CA GLU A 134 -15.09 8.90 13.34
C GLU A 134 -14.09 8.73 12.19
N MET A 135 -13.14 7.81 12.34
CA MET A 135 -12.15 7.54 11.29
C MET A 135 -12.61 6.50 10.26
N VAL A 136 -13.69 5.74 10.53
CA VAL A 136 -14.12 4.63 9.66
C VAL A 136 -14.53 5.14 8.27
N GLY A 137 -13.75 4.77 7.26
CA GLY A 137 -14.05 5.07 5.86
C GLY A 137 -13.56 6.43 5.36
N LEU A 138 -12.87 7.24 6.17
CA LEU A 138 -12.44 8.60 5.78
C LEU A 138 -11.50 8.60 4.56
N ALA A 139 -10.64 7.60 4.41
CA ALA A 139 -9.71 7.53 3.29
C ALA A 139 -10.40 7.35 1.92
N ASN A 140 -11.63 6.83 1.90
CA ASN A 140 -12.34 6.57 0.65
C ASN A 140 -12.66 7.85 -0.13
N ASN A 141 -12.74 9.00 0.54
CA ASN A 141 -13.03 10.28 -0.13
C ASN A 141 -11.92 10.71 -1.09
N ASN A 142 -10.70 10.20 -0.89
CA ASN A 142 -9.52 10.56 -1.68
C ASN A 142 -9.07 9.43 -2.62
N ILE A 143 -9.83 8.34 -2.71
CA ILE A 143 -9.54 7.23 -3.63
C ILE A 143 -10.50 7.32 -4.80
N VAL A 144 -9.97 7.76 -5.92
CA VAL A 144 -10.72 7.99 -7.16
C VAL A 144 -10.26 7.06 -8.28
N PRO A 145 -11.04 6.86 -9.36
CA PRO A 145 -10.59 6.21 -10.58
C PRO A 145 -9.32 6.86 -11.14
N ALA A 146 -8.49 6.06 -11.81
CA ALA A 146 -7.20 6.54 -12.31
C ALA A 146 -7.34 7.66 -13.38
N GLU A 147 -8.45 7.69 -14.10
CA GLU A 147 -8.85 8.73 -15.06
C GLU A 147 -9.17 10.07 -14.40
N ASP A 148 -9.61 10.06 -13.15
CA ASP A 148 -9.96 11.26 -12.37
C ASP A 148 -8.76 11.87 -11.63
N LEU A 149 -7.59 11.19 -11.67
CA LEU A 149 -6.37 11.74 -11.09
C LEU A 149 -5.84 12.89 -11.94
N ASP A 150 -5.52 13.99 -11.27
CA ASP A 150 -4.87 15.12 -11.92
C ASP A 150 -3.46 14.74 -12.40
N ARG A 151 -3.28 14.77 -13.72
CA ARG A 151 -2.02 14.48 -14.41
C ARG A 151 -1.50 15.66 -15.23
N SER A 152 -1.98 16.87 -14.93
CA SER A 152 -1.60 18.10 -15.63
C SER A 152 -0.17 18.55 -15.34
N TYR A 153 0.47 18.01 -14.29
CA TYR A 153 1.79 18.40 -13.85
C TYR A 153 2.77 17.22 -13.72
N ILE A 154 4.03 17.55 -13.51
CA ILE A 154 5.11 16.62 -13.18
C ILE A 154 5.78 17.13 -11.90
N VAL A 155 6.05 16.22 -10.96
CA VAL A 155 6.86 16.51 -9.78
C VAL A 155 8.28 16.01 -10.03
N TYR A 156 9.25 16.91 -10.02
CA TYR A 156 10.65 16.55 -10.19
C TYR A 156 11.28 16.13 -8.85
N PRO A 157 12.29 15.24 -8.86
CA PRO A 157 13.02 14.90 -7.66
C PRO A 157 13.88 16.08 -7.18
N HIS A 158 13.83 16.39 -5.89
CA HIS A 158 14.80 17.23 -5.21
C HIS A 158 15.91 16.37 -4.62
N ILE A 159 17.15 16.65 -4.95
CA ILE A 159 18.31 15.86 -4.53
C ILE A 159 19.12 16.66 -3.50
N ASN A 160 19.10 16.21 -2.25
CA ASN A 160 19.97 16.78 -1.21
C ASN A 160 21.37 16.15 -1.31
N LEU A 161 22.30 16.90 -1.91
CA LEU A 161 23.65 16.43 -2.15
C LEU A 161 24.48 16.28 -0.87
N ASP A 162 24.13 17.01 0.22
CA ASP A 162 24.84 16.91 1.51
C ASP A 162 24.57 15.56 2.19
N LYS A 163 23.41 14.96 1.93
CA LYS A 163 23.06 13.61 2.40
C LYS A 163 23.48 12.50 1.42
N CYS A 164 23.84 12.85 0.20
CA CYS A 164 24.14 11.89 -0.86
C CYS A 164 25.46 11.16 -0.60
N VAL A 165 25.43 9.83 -0.57
CA VAL A 165 26.62 8.97 -0.37
C VAL A 165 27.30 8.55 -1.68
N GLY A 166 26.88 9.07 -2.82
CA GLY A 166 27.48 8.78 -4.11
C GLY A 166 27.39 7.31 -4.56
N CYS A 167 26.32 6.58 -4.21
CA CYS A 167 26.18 5.16 -4.51
C CYS A 167 25.70 4.84 -5.95
N GLY A 168 25.17 5.83 -6.68
CA GLY A 168 24.73 5.69 -8.09
C GLY A 168 23.45 4.91 -8.32
N ARG A 169 22.77 4.39 -7.29
CA ARG A 169 21.53 3.58 -7.46
C ARG A 169 20.43 4.31 -8.20
N CYS A 170 20.24 5.60 -7.91
CA CYS A 170 19.24 6.45 -8.58
C CYS A 170 19.51 6.59 -10.10
N TYR A 171 20.77 6.71 -10.48
CA TYR A 171 21.22 6.74 -11.87
C TYR A 171 20.92 5.40 -12.56
N ILE A 172 21.42 4.29 -11.99
CA ILE A 172 21.23 2.94 -12.57
C ILE A 172 19.75 2.62 -12.74
N SER A 173 18.93 2.84 -11.71
CA SER A 173 17.51 2.55 -11.78
C SER A 173 16.78 3.37 -12.85
N CYS A 174 17.14 4.64 -13.02
CA CYS A 174 16.55 5.49 -14.04
C CYS A 174 17.05 5.11 -15.44
N TYR A 175 18.32 4.74 -15.56
CA TYR A 175 18.93 4.33 -16.83
C TYR A 175 18.29 3.03 -17.33
N ASP A 176 18.25 2.00 -16.48
CA ASP A 176 17.67 0.69 -16.80
C ASP A 176 16.13 0.73 -16.85
N GLY A 177 15.49 1.65 -16.11
CA GLY A 177 14.03 1.87 -16.12
C GLY A 177 13.47 2.54 -17.36
N GLY A 178 14.31 2.97 -18.30
CA GLY A 178 13.93 3.44 -19.61
C GLY A 178 13.74 4.96 -19.76
N HIS A 179 13.70 5.76 -18.69
CA HIS A 179 13.55 7.23 -18.80
C HIS A 179 14.87 7.95 -19.02
N GLN A 180 15.98 7.41 -18.49
CA GLN A 180 17.34 7.93 -18.67
C GLN A 180 17.47 9.44 -18.35
N ALA A 181 16.67 9.90 -17.40
CA ALA A 181 16.61 11.29 -16.96
C ALA A 181 17.59 11.62 -15.83
N MET A 182 18.03 10.61 -15.09
CA MET A 182 19.02 10.80 -14.03
C MET A 182 20.43 10.67 -14.65
N GLU A 183 21.14 11.77 -14.70
CA GLU A 183 22.52 11.85 -15.20
C GLU A 183 23.49 11.61 -14.02
N TRP A 184 24.70 11.11 -14.33
CA TRP A 184 25.70 10.78 -13.34
C TRP A 184 27.02 11.49 -13.65
N SER A 185 27.59 12.13 -12.63
CA SER A 185 28.93 12.69 -12.70
C SER A 185 29.94 11.73 -12.07
N GLU A 186 30.78 11.10 -12.87
CA GLU A 186 31.85 10.23 -12.36
C GLU A 186 32.87 10.99 -11.51
N LYS A 187 33.13 12.26 -11.86
CA LYS A 187 34.13 13.10 -11.16
C LYS A 187 33.68 13.45 -9.75
N THR A 188 32.42 13.83 -9.56
CA THR A 188 31.86 14.23 -8.25
C THR A 188 31.10 13.13 -7.57
N ARG A 189 30.80 12.03 -8.28
CA ARG A 189 29.93 10.93 -7.84
C ARG A 189 28.56 11.41 -7.38
N THR A 190 27.99 12.35 -8.11
CA THR A 190 26.68 12.94 -7.80
C THR A 190 25.70 12.75 -8.94
N PRO A 191 24.39 12.54 -8.62
CA PRO A 191 23.32 12.52 -9.60
C PRO A 191 22.85 13.93 -9.95
N HIS A 192 22.34 14.10 -11.18
CA HIS A 192 21.61 15.29 -11.64
C HIS A 192 20.37 14.87 -12.42
N CYS A 193 19.24 15.54 -12.17
CA CYS A 193 18.00 15.24 -12.88
C CYS A 193 17.88 16.13 -14.15
N ASN A 194 17.83 15.48 -15.30
CA ASN A 194 17.48 16.12 -16.57
C ASN A 194 15.95 16.23 -16.65
N THR A 195 15.43 17.43 -16.42
CA THR A 195 13.99 17.71 -16.37
C THR A 195 13.27 17.56 -17.72
N GLU A 196 13.99 17.61 -18.85
CA GLU A 196 13.39 17.39 -20.17
C GLU A 196 13.02 15.93 -20.41
N LYS A 197 13.74 15.00 -19.76
CA LYS A 197 13.53 13.56 -19.86
C LYS A 197 12.72 12.99 -18.69
N CYS A 198 12.68 13.69 -17.57
CA CYS A 198 12.06 13.20 -16.34
C CYS A 198 10.53 13.21 -16.45
N VAL A 199 9.92 12.09 -16.11
CA VAL A 199 8.45 11.92 -16.09
C VAL A 199 7.85 11.97 -14.68
N GLY A 200 8.66 12.25 -13.66
CA GLY A 200 8.18 12.36 -12.28
C GLY A 200 7.84 11.03 -11.58
N CYS A 201 8.37 9.89 -12.04
CA CYS A 201 8.05 8.59 -11.48
C CYS A 201 8.61 8.35 -10.07
N LEU A 202 9.57 9.16 -9.60
CA LEU A 202 10.23 9.13 -8.29
C LEU A 202 10.89 7.80 -7.89
N LEU A 203 11.11 6.90 -8.85
CA LEU A 203 11.84 5.65 -8.62
C LEU A 203 13.23 5.92 -8.00
N CYS A 204 13.88 7.00 -8.38
CA CYS A 204 15.16 7.44 -7.83
C CYS A 204 15.10 7.69 -6.31
N GLY A 205 14.01 8.20 -5.77
CA GLY A 205 13.77 8.34 -4.33
C GLY A 205 13.58 7.00 -3.64
N HIS A 206 12.78 6.11 -4.24
CA HIS A 206 12.53 4.77 -3.70
C HIS A 206 13.77 3.91 -3.55
N VAL A 207 14.73 4.00 -4.48
CA VAL A 207 15.96 3.20 -4.43
C VAL A 207 17.08 3.86 -3.64
N CYS A 208 16.87 5.07 -3.13
CA CYS A 208 17.87 5.80 -2.39
C CYS A 208 18.06 5.22 -0.98
N PRO A 209 19.23 4.64 -0.64
CA PRO A 209 19.42 3.97 0.64
C PRO A 209 19.50 4.92 1.84
N VAL A 210 19.72 6.21 1.59
CA VAL A 210 19.86 7.25 2.62
C VAL A 210 18.74 8.30 2.58
N GLY A 211 17.74 8.11 1.72
CA GLY A 211 16.61 9.03 1.62
C GLY A 211 17.02 10.47 1.31
N CYS A 212 17.98 10.66 0.38
CA CYS A 212 18.43 12.00 0.01
C CYS A 212 17.68 12.58 -1.21
N ILE A 213 16.64 11.89 -1.69
CA ILE A 213 15.85 12.32 -2.85
C ILE A 213 14.39 12.37 -2.44
N ASP A 214 13.83 13.56 -2.44
CA ASP A 214 12.46 13.86 -2.03
C ASP A 214 11.66 14.46 -3.20
N LEU A 215 10.39 14.81 -2.94
CA LEU A 215 9.55 15.59 -3.84
C LEU A 215 10.12 16.99 -3.98
N GLY A 216 10.27 17.46 -5.21
CA GLY A 216 10.83 18.77 -5.52
C GLY A 216 9.85 19.67 -6.28
N GLU A 217 10.34 20.31 -7.33
CA GLU A 217 9.58 21.29 -8.10
C GLU A 217 8.41 20.64 -8.84
N VAL A 218 7.23 21.29 -8.77
CA VAL A 218 6.06 20.98 -9.57
C VAL A 218 6.10 21.80 -10.85
N LYS A 219 6.00 21.15 -12.01
CA LYS A 219 5.93 21.83 -13.30
C LYS A 219 4.73 21.35 -14.10
N PHE A 220 3.88 22.29 -14.49
CA PHE A 220 2.72 21.99 -15.32
C PHE A 220 3.13 21.67 -16.75
N LYS A 221 2.43 20.72 -17.35
CA LYS A 221 2.65 20.33 -18.76
C LYS A 221 2.28 21.47 -19.70
N LYS A 222 2.88 21.49 -20.88
CA LYS A 222 2.64 22.54 -21.86
C LYS A 222 1.16 22.63 -22.25
N GLY A 223 0.57 23.80 -22.03
CA GLY A 223 -0.84 24.07 -22.35
C GLY A 223 -1.80 23.88 -21.17
N GLU A 224 -1.32 23.33 -20.06
CA GLU A 224 -2.11 23.19 -18.83
C GLU A 224 -2.09 24.49 -18.02
N LYS A 225 -3.19 24.75 -17.31
CA LYS A 225 -3.28 25.89 -16.39
C LYS A 225 -2.71 25.53 -15.02
N GLU A 226 -1.91 26.43 -14.47
CA GLU A 226 -1.40 26.30 -13.11
C GLU A 226 -2.52 26.42 -12.09
N HIS A 227 -2.47 25.57 -11.09
CA HIS A 227 -3.38 25.57 -9.95
C HIS A 227 -2.66 25.06 -8.68
N PRO A 228 -3.19 25.24 -7.45
CA PRO A 228 -2.61 24.66 -6.26
C PRO A 228 -2.52 23.13 -6.35
N VAL A 229 -1.35 22.58 -6.02
CA VAL A 229 -1.10 21.13 -5.96
C VAL A 229 -0.78 20.74 -4.53
N THR A 230 -1.45 19.73 -4.02
CA THR A 230 -1.13 19.09 -2.73
C THR A 230 -0.31 17.83 -3.01
N LEU A 231 0.92 17.76 -2.46
CA LEU A 231 1.86 16.65 -2.62
C LEU A 231 1.91 15.78 -1.36
#